data_557b32825a3ab5fe13c2b6932b286379
#
_entry.id   557b32825a3ab5fe13c2b6932b286379
#
_cell.length_a   1.000
_cell.length_b   1.000
_cell.length_c   1.000
_cell.angle_alpha   90.00
_cell.angle_beta   90.00
_cell.angle_gamma   90.00
#
_symmetry.space_group_name_H-M   'P 1'
#
loop_
_entity.id
_entity.type
_entity.pdbx_description
1 polymer ?
#
loop_
_entity_poly.entity_id
_entity_poly.type
_entity_poly.pdbx_seq_one_letter_code
_entity_poly.pdbx_strand_id
1 'polypeptide(L)'
;MRVLIFHGYLLRGTGSNVYNTSLARALVALGHEVHLLCQDRHAGELDFVDAVGTWKGGALRVDVIRDPVRCTAYLPPIGDVLPVYVADAYEGFTARTFPELSDAELARYLAANAGAVREVADRVRPDVALANHLIAGPAVLARGLGGRVPYAVKIHGSALEYVVRPHRERFLELAREGLAGAGGVLVGSRHTGESLWEVMDDPELPARTRLGPPGVDVHSFRPRPAAEAGERLRALAGRLEGADTAGWGGEAGASEALRDLSPEIEPIVGYVGKLIVSKGVDLLLAAWPLVAAEVPSARLVIVGFGTYRDTLARLAEALGAGDLATAREIAARGRELEGGPPGELTYLAAFLDGLEGEARERYVSAAAGAFGGLRFTGRLEHGDLPDLLPSFLAQVVPSTFPESFGMVAVEAAACGALPLSASHSGLAEVTRTLEPAVEAEVAPLLSFERGPGAVEEIARNLTAWLGLPAERREAARAALSERSRELYGWEGVAQGVIAAAQGRLEGLPQPRP
;
A
#
# COMPACT_ATOMS: atom_id res chain seq x y z
N MET A 1 -20.25 -20.03 0.46
CA MET A 1 -19.69 -20.32 -0.87
C MET A 1 -18.23 -20.76 -0.71
N ARG A 2 -17.71 -21.50 -1.68
CA ARG A 2 -16.29 -21.84 -1.79
C ARG A 2 -15.63 -20.87 -2.76
N VAL A 3 -14.65 -20.13 -2.28
CA VAL A 3 -13.96 -19.07 -3.03
C VAL A 3 -12.50 -19.48 -3.25
N LEU A 4 -12.06 -19.54 -4.50
CA LEU A 4 -10.68 -19.82 -4.85
C LEU A 4 -9.95 -18.53 -5.19
N ILE A 5 -8.83 -18.26 -4.53
CA ILE A 5 -8.00 -17.06 -4.80
C ILE A 5 -6.64 -17.53 -5.31
N PHE A 6 -6.23 -17.07 -6.48
CA PHE A 6 -4.86 -17.19 -6.94
C PHE A 6 -4.12 -15.87 -6.71
N HIS A 7 -3.22 -15.88 -5.73
CA HIS A 7 -2.34 -14.75 -5.45
C HIS A 7 -0.92 -14.97 -6.00
N GLY A 8 -0.35 -16.14 -5.74
CA GLY A 8 0.96 -16.57 -6.27
C GLY A 8 2.17 -15.92 -5.59
N TYR A 9 1.98 -15.16 -4.51
CA TYR A 9 3.01 -14.47 -3.73
C TYR A 9 2.90 -14.78 -2.24
N LEU A 10 3.68 -14.04 -1.41
CA LEU A 10 3.60 -14.12 0.04
C LEU A 10 2.28 -13.51 0.54
N LEU A 11 1.95 -13.76 1.79
CA LEU A 11 0.77 -13.22 2.46
C LEU A 11 1.11 -12.12 3.48
N ARG A 12 2.39 -11.79 3.61
CA ARG A 12 2.94 -10.79 4.52
C ARG A 12 3.68 -9.71 3.74
N GLY A 13 3.89 -8.56 4.36
CA GLY A 13 4.62 -7.44 3.76
C GLY A 13 3.68 -6.30 3.33
N THR A 14 3.60 -5.99 2.03
CA THR A 14 2.92 -4.78 1.54
C THR A 14 1.99 -5.04 0.36
N GLY A 15 1.16 -4.06 0.03
CA GLY A 15 0.39 -3.98 -1.20
C GLY A 15 -0.55 -5.16 -1.42
N SER A 16 -0.36 -5.89 -2.51
CA SER A 16 -1.24 -7.01 -2.89
C SER A 16 -1.20 -8.18 -1.91
N ASN A 17 -0.11 -8.36 -1.15
CA ASN A 17 -0.01 -9.39 -0.12
C ASN A 17 -1.01 -9.10 1.01
N VAL A 18 -0.99 -7.88 1.55
CA VAL A 18 -1.94 -7.41 2.57
C VAL A 18 -3.38 -7.47 2.05
N TYR A 19 -3.62 -7.04 0.80
CA TYR A 19 -4.93 -7.14 0.17
C TYR A 19 -5.47 -8.57 0.21
N ASN A 20 -4.70 -9.55 -0.25
CA ASN A 20 -5.18 -10.94 -0.33
C ASN A 20 -5.36 -11.60 1.04
N THR A 21 -4.49 -11.28 2.00
CA THR A 21 -4.61 -11.73 3.39
C THR A 21 -5.90 -11.18 4.02
N SER A 22 -6.15 -9.89 3.90
CA SER A 22 -7.32 -9.24 4.48
C SER A 22 -8.62 -9.66 3.80
N LEU A 23 -8.61 -9.81 2.47
CA LEU A 23 -9.76 -10.33 1.71
C LEU A 23 -10.10 -11.76 2.13
N ALA A 24 -9.09 -12.65 2.24
CA ALA A 24 -9.31 -14.03 2.65
C ALA A 24 -9.89 -14.10 4.07
N ARG A 25 -9.33 -13.31 5.01
CA ARG A 25 -9.86 -13.18 6.38
C ARG A 25 -11.31 -12.70 6.40
N ALA A 26 -11.65 -11.67 5.61
CA ALA A 26 -13.01 -11.13 5.51
C ALA A 26 -13.99 -12.16 4.94
N LEU A 27 -13.60 -12.89 3.90
CA LEU A 27 -14.42 -13.96 3.33
C LEU A 27 -14.68 -15.07 4.35
N VAL A 28 -13.68 -15.48 5.14
CA VAL A 28 -13.83 -16.46 6.23
C VAL A 28 -14.80 -15.92 7.31
N ALA A 29 -14.66 -14.66 7.70
CA ALA A 29 -15.55 -14.00 8.66
C ALA A 29 -16.99 -13.93 8.18
N LEU A 30 -17.23 -13.76 6.88
CA LEU A 30 -18.53 -13.82 6.23
C LEU A 30 -19.09 -15.25 6.06
N GLY A 31 -18.40 -16.27 6.55
CA GLY A 31 -18.84 -17.66 6.51
C GLY A 31 -18.56 -18.39 5.19
N HIS A 32 -17.68 -17.86 4.36
CA HIS A 32 -17.22 -18.54 3.15
C HIS A 32 -16.07 -19.52 3.47
N GLU A 33 -15.92 -20.55 2.63
CA GLU A 33 -14.76 -21.43 2.60
C GLU A 33 -13.77 -20.88 1.56
N VAL A 34 -12.50 -20.67 1.96
CA VAL A 34 -11.49 -20.00 1.15
C VAL A 34 -10.35 -20.96 0.79
N HIS A 35 -10.00 -21.00 -0.48
CA HIS A 35 -8.90 -21.78 -1.03
C HIS A 35 -7.89 -20.83 -1.68
N LEU A 36 -6.78 -20.55 -0.97
CA LEU A 36 -5.81 -19.51 -1.34
C LEU A 36 -4.51 -20.14 -1.88
N LEU A 37 -4.22 -19.96 -3.17
CA LEU A 37 -2.94 -20.40 -3.74
C LEU A 37 -1.91 -19.26 -3.59
N CYS A 38 -0.85 -19.52 -2.86
CA CYS A 38 0.20 -18.56 -2.50
C CYS A 38 1.59 -19.23 -2.48
N GLN A 39 2.63 -18.47 -2.14
CA GLN A 39 4.00 -18.98 -1.96
C GLN A 39 4.54 -18.69 -0.55
N ASP A 40 3.67 -18.35 0.40
CA ASP A 40 4.06 -18.09 1.79
C ASP A 40 4.24 -19.39 2.57
N ARG A 41 5.50 -19.74 2.87
CA ARG A 41 5.86 -20.96 3.63
C ARG A 41 5.35 -20.90 5.08
N HIS A 42 5.08 -19.71 5.59
CA HIS A 42 4.55 -19.43 6.92
C HIS A 42 3.03 -19.20 6.92
N ALA A 43 2.33 -19.52 5.84
CA ALA A 43 0.88 -19.32 5.74
C ALA A 43 0.10 -19.96 6.89
N GLY A 44 0.56 -21.12 7.40
CA GLY A 44 -0.07 -21.83 8.51
C GLY A 44 0.01 -21.11 9.88
N GLU A 45 0.84 -20.10 10.02
CA GLU A 45 0.95 -19.27 11.23
C GLU A 45 -0.12 -18.16 11.28
N LEU A 46 -0.78 -17.89 10.14
CA LEU A 46 -1.85 -16.89 10.09
C LEU A 46 -3.09 -17.42 10.81
N ASP A 47 -3.72 -16.56 11.60
CA ASP A 47 -4.84 -16.89 12.49
C ASP A 47 -6.11 -17.39 11.77
N PHE A 48 -6.28 -17.06 10.50
CA PHE A 48 -7.42 -17.45 9.67
C PHE A 48 -7.12 -18.62 8.73
N VAL A 49 -5.87 -19.12 8.63
CA VAL A 49 -5.50 -20.29 7.82
C VAL A 49 -5.56 -21.54 8.66
N ASP A 50 -6.45 -22.46 8.32
CA ASP A 50 -6.75 -23.66 9.12
C ASP A 50 -6.06 -24.92 8.59
N ALA A 51 -5.65 -24.90 7.31
CA ALA A 51 -4.93 -26.00 6.68
C ALA A 51 -3.93 -25.49 5.64
N VAL A 52 -2.88 -26.29 5.41
CA VAL A 52 -1.86 -26.01 4.38
C VAL A 52 -1.75 -27.18 3.42
N GLY A 53 -1.89 -26.90 2.12
CA GLY A 53 -1.73 -27.85 1.03
C GLY A 53 -0.36 -27.71 0.38
N THR A 54 0.36 -28.82 0.24
CA THR A 54 1.66 -28.89 -0.43
C THR A 54 1.73 -30.10 -1.37
N TRP A 55 2.57 -30.03 -2.38
CA TRP A 55 2.80 -31.15 -3.30
C TRP A 55 4.03 -31.96 -2.88
N LYS A 56 3.83 -33.22 -2.54
CA LYS A 56 4.90 -34.17 -2.17
C LYS A 56 4.85 -35.36 -3.13
N GLY A 57 5.94 -35.57 -3.88
CA GLY A 57 5.99 -36.65 -4.89
C GLY A 57 4.95 -36.48 -6.01
N GLY A 58 4.59 -35.25 -6.36
CA GLY A 58 3.60 -34.95 -7.39
C GLY A 58 2.14 -35.02 -6.95
N ALA A 59 1.84 -35.39 -5.70
CA ALA A 59 0.49 -35.46 -5.16
C ALA A 59 0.21 -34.34 -4.12
N LEU A 60 -0.96 -33.75 -4.19
CA LEU A 60 -1.41 -32.77 -3.21
C LEU A 60 -1.72 -33.45 -1.86
N ARG A 61 -1.07 -32.96 -0.82
CA ARG A 61 -1.34 -33.30 0.58
C ARG A 61 -1.81 -32.06 1.31
N VAL A 62 -2.81 -32.20 2.17
CA VAL A 62 -3.37 -31.11 2.99
C VAL A 62 -3.20 -31.48 4.44
N ASP A 63 -2.43 -30.70 5.15
CA ASP A 63 -2.18 -30.83 6.58
C ASP A 63 -3.11 -29.85 7.33
N VAL A 64 -4.02 -30.39 8.15
CA VAL A 64 -4.99 -29.62 8.94
C VAL A 64 -4.30 -29.14 10.22
N ILE A 65 -4.42 -27.84 10.50
CA ILE A 65 -3.85 -27.16 11.66
C ILE A 65 -4.95 -26.87 12.69
N ARG A 66 -6.12 -26.46 12.22
CA ARG A 66 -7.30 -26.11 13.05
C ARG A 66 -8.58 -26.68 12.44
N ASP A 67 -9.53 -27.04 13.29
CA ASP A 67 -10.85 -27.53 12.89
C ASP A 67 -11.94 -26.61 13.53
N PRO A 68 -12.98 -26.20 12.79
CA PRO A 68 -13.29 -26.55 11.41
C PRO A 68 -12.42 -25.80 10.38
N VAL A 69 -12.08 -26.48 9.28
CA VAL A 69 -11.31 -25.86 8.19
C VAL A 69 -12.21 -24.90 7.41
N ARG A 70 -11.87 -23.60 7.46
CA ARG A 70 -12.51 -22.52 6.71
C ARG A 70 -11.59 -21.93 5.64
N CYS A 71 -10.30 -21.90 5.89
CA CYS A 71 -9.30 -21.42 4.94
C CYS A 71 -8.18 -22.44 4.76
N THR A 72 -7.91 -22.82 3.51
CA THR A 72 -6.75 -23.64 3.15
C THR A 72 -5.82 -22.84 2.26
N ALA A 73 -4.57 -22.69 2.67
CA ALA A 73 -3.50 -22.12 1.85
C ALA A 73 -2.79 -23.25 1.10
N TYR A 74 -2.57 -23.08 -0.21
CA TYR A 74 -1.89 -24.05 -1.07
C TYR A 74 -0.60 -23.45 -1.61
N LEU A 75 0.49 -24.21 -1.59
CA LEU A 75 1.82 -23.82 -2.06
C LEU A 75 2.17 -24.60 -3.34
N PRO A 76 1.84 -24.08 -4.53
CA PRO A 76 2.19 -24.72 -5.81
C PRO A 76 3.69 -24.94 -5.98
N PRO A 77 4.13 -26.07 -6.59
CA PRO A 77 5.53 -26.41 -6.73
C PRO A 77 6.19 -25.69 -7.90
N ILE A 78 6.46 -24.39 -7.74
CA ILE A 78 7.05 -23.53 -8.79
C ILE A 78 8.59 -23.62 -8.89
N GLY A 79 9.24 -24.34 -7.99
CA GLY A 79 10.71 -24.37 -7.85
C GLY A 79 11.24 -23.18 -7.03
N ASP A 80 12.52 -22.84 -7.24
CA ASP A 80 13.21 -21.83 -6.41
C ASP A 80 13.12 -20.40 -6.95
N VAL A 81 12.63 -20.22 -8.18
CA VAL A 81 12.47 -18.88 -8.80
C VAL A 81 11.06 -18.39 -8.59
N LEU A 82 10.94 -17.23 -7.95
CA LEU A 82 9.69 -16.50 -7.82
C LEU A 82 9.69 -15.32 -8.82
N PRO A 83 8.83 -15.37 -9.87
CA PRO A 83 8.66 -14.23 -10.77
C PRO A 83 8.01 -13.05 -10.04
N VAL A 84 8.60 -11.86 -10.17
CA VAL A 84 8.12 -10.63 -9.52
C VAL A 84 7.87 -9.51 -10.53
N TYR A 85 7.03 -8.53 -10.17
CA TYR A 85 6.76 -7.37 -11.05
C TYR A 85 7.77 -6.25 -10.85
N VAL A 86 8.30 -6.12 -9.64
CA VAL A 86 9.33 -5.14 -9.25
C VAL A 86 10.41 -5.90 -8.53
N ALA A 87 11.67 -5.57 -8.80
CA ALA A 87 12.79 -6.19 -8.11
C ALA A 87 12.68 -5.98 -6.60
N ASP A 88 12.71 -7.08 -5.85
CA ASP A 88 12.63 -7.10 -4.39
C ASP A 88 13.23 -8.42 -3.88
N ALA A 89 13.52 -8.52 -2.59
CA ALA A 89 13.98 -9.75 -1.97
C ALA A 89 12.79 -10.52 -1.37
N TYR A 90 12.78 -11.84 -1.53
CA TYR A 90 11.75 -12.73 -0.98
C TYR A 90 12.40 -13.92 -0.29
N GLU A 91 12.06 -14.13 0.96
CA GLU A 91 12.61 -15.21 1.77
C GLU A 91 12.36 -16.59 1.13
N GLY A 92 13.44 -17.36 0.97
CA GLY A 92 13.38 -18.71 0.43
C GLY A 92 13.21 -18.81 -1.09
N PHE A 93 13.30 -17.71 -1.83
CA PHE A 93 13.22 -17.68 -3.29
C PHE A 93 14.31 -16.81 -3.91
N THR A 94 14.72 -17.19 -5.11
CA THR A 94 15.44 -16.31 -6.02
C THR A 94 14.40 -15.47 -6.78
N ALA A 95 14.24 -14.21 -6.38
CA ALA A 95 13.33 -13.30 -7.07
C ALA A 95 13.94 -12.85 -8.40
N ARG A 96 13.16 -12.94 -9.47
CA ARG A 96 13.50 -12.42 -10.80
C ARG A 96 12.29 -11.73 -11.41
N THR A 97 12.50 -10.59 -12.06
CA THR A 97 11.39 -9.90 -12.71
C THR A 97 10.85 -10.71 -13.90
N PHE A 98 9.56 -10.59 -14.20
CA PHE A 98 8.96 -11.28 -15.35
C PHE A 98 9.71 -11.08 -16.66
N PRO A 99 10.20 -9.86 -17.00
CA PRO A 99 11.01 -9.64 -18.21
C PRO A 99 12.35 -10.39 -18.24
N GLU A 100 12.93 -10.71 -17.08
CA GLU A 100 14.20 -11.45 -16.99
C GLU A 100 14.05 -12.96 -17.17
N LEU A 101 12.84 -13.49 -17.13
CA LEU A 101 12.60 -14.91 -17.34
C LEU A 101 12.76 -15.28 -18.81
N SER A 102 13.36 -16.41 -19.11
CA SER A 102 13.24 -17.02 -20.43
C SER A 102 11.82 -17.52 -20.69
N ASP A 103 11.45 -17.72 -21.95
CA ASP A 103 10.11 -18.21 -22.31
C ASP A 103 9.86 -19.61 -21.74
N ALA A 104 10.90 -20.45 -21.66
CA ALA A 104 10.81 -21.77 -21.05
C ALA A 104 10.56 -21.70 -19.52
N GLU A 105 11.16 -20.77 -18.81
CA GLU A 105 10.93 -20.54 -17.39
C GLU A 105 9.51 -20.00 -17.14
N LEU A 106 9.08 -19.04 -17.92
CA LEU A 106 7.71 -18.51 -17.86
C LEU A 106 6.68 -19.61 -18.15
N ALA A 107 6.90 -20.41 -19.19
CA ALA A 107 6.00 -21.53 -19.53
C ALA A 107 5.91 -22.56 -18.40
N ARG A 108 7.04 -22.93 -17.78
CA ARG A 108 7.06 -23.86 -16.62
C ARG A 108 6.30 -23.28 -15.42
N TYR A 109 6.53 -22.00 -15.10
CA TYR A 109 5.84 -21.32 -14.01
C TYR A 109 4.32 -21.31 -14.22
N LEU A 110 3.86 -20.95 -15.42
CA LEU A 110 2.45 -20.95 -15.78
C LEU A 110 1.83 -22.35 -15.72
N ALA A 111 2.54 -23.36 -16.25
CA ALA A 111 2.08 -24.75 -16.25
C ALA A 111 1.96 -25.33 -14.83
N ALA A 112 2.95 -25.10 -13.97
CA ALA A 112 2.94 -25.56 -12.59
C ALA A 112 1.76 -24.98 -11.81
N ASN A 113 1.55 -23.66 -11.91
CA ASN A 113 0.45 -23.00 -11.22
C ASN A 113 -0.92 -23.38 -11.80
N ALA A 114 -1.07 -23.49 -13.13
CA ALA A 114 -2.33 -23.91 -13.75
C ALA A 114 -2.68 -25.37 -13.40
N GLY A 115 -1.66 -26.24 -13.31
CA GLY A 115 -1.83 -27.61 -12.83
C GLY A 115 -2.32 -27.66 -11.38
N ALA A 116 -1.71 -26.87 -10.51
CA ALA A 116 -2.12 -26.75 -9.11
C ALA A 116 -3.55 -26.20 -8.96
N VAL A 117 -3.90 -25.15 -9.70
CA VAL A 117 -5.27 -24.60 -9.74
C VAL A 117 -6.27 -25.67 -10.16
N ARG A 118 -5.96 -26.44 -11.20
CA ARG A 118 -6.84 -27.51 -11.70
C ARG A 118 -7.08 -28.56 -10.63
N GLU A 119 -6.01 -29.08 -10.02
CA GLU A 119 -6.10 -30.12 -8.99
C GLU A 119 -6.90 -29.66 -7.76
N VAL A 120 -6.64 -28.42 -7.29
CA VAL A 120 -7.40 -27.82 -6.19
C VAL A 120 -8.87 -27.65 -6.60
N ALA A 121 -9.15 -27.08 -7.78
CA ALA A 121 -10.52 -26.85 -8.26
C ALA A 121 -11.31 -28.17 -8.42
N ASP A 122 -10.69 -29.22 -8.92
CA ASP A 122 -11.33 -30.55 -9.06
C ASP A 122 -11.68 -31.13 -7.69
N ARG A 123 -10.83 -30.92 -6.68
CA ARG A 123 -11.03 -31.42 -5.31
C ARG A 123 -12.10 -30.63 -4.55
N VAL A 124 -12.06 -29.27 -4.61
CA VAL A 124 -12.91 -28.44 -3.74
C VAL A 124 -14.14 -27.88 -4.45
N ARG A 125 -14.18 -27.89 -5.78
CA ARG A 125 -15.28 -27.39 -6.61
C ARG A 125 -15.70 -25.98 -6.20
N PRO A 126 -14.84 -24.96 -6.40
CA PRO A 126 -15.15 -23.60 -5.98
C PRO A 126 -16.34 -23.03 -6.77
N ASP A 127 -17.13 -22.20 -6.11
CA ASP A 127 -18.28 -21.51 -6.71
C ASP A 127 -17.83 -20.33 -7.56
N VAL A 128 -16.77 -19.63 -7.13
CA VAL A 128 -16.15 -18.48 -7.80
C VAL A 128 -14.65 -18.46 -7.58
N ALA A 129 -13.91 -17.72 -8.43
CA ALA A 129 -12.48 -17.53 -8.25
C ALA A 129 -12.07 -16.05 -8.43
N LEU A 130 -10.89 -15.70 -7.90
CA LEU A 130 -10.25 -14.40 -8.06
C LEU A 130 -8.81 -14.60 -8.50
N ALA A 131 -8.39 -13.92 -9.57
CA ALA A 131 -6.99 -13.73 -9.91
C ALA A 131 -6.51 -12.34 -9.53
N ASN A 132 -5.25 -12.25 -9.18
CA ASN A 132 -4.61 -10.98 -8.86
C ASN A 132 -3.60 -10.61 -9.95
N HIS A 133 -3.43 -9.28 -10.14
CA HIS A 133 -2.59 -8.65 -11.15
C HIS A 133 -3.12 -8.81 -12.59
N LEU A 134 -2.41 -8.24 -13.58
CA LEU A 134 -2.78 -8.35 -15.00
C LEU A 134 -2.21 -9.61 -15.66
N ILE A 135 -1.03 -10.01 -15.24
CA ILE A 135 -0.34 -11.27 -15.58
C ILE A 135 0.22 -11.87 -14.28
N ALA A 136 0.60 -13.04 -14.11
CA ALA A 136 0.32 -14.32 -14.75
C ALA A 136 -1.00 -14.90 -14.20
N GLY A 137 -1.45 -14.39 -13.03
CA GLY A 137 -2.60 -14.90 -12.28
C GLY A 137 -3.84 -15.16 -13.12
N PRO A 138 -4.33 -14.18 -13.93
CA PRO A 138 -5.52 -14.39 -14.76
C PRO A 138 -5.35 -15.51 -15.78
N ALA A 139 -4.21 -15.60 -16.46
CA ALA A 139 -3.93 -16.70 -17.41
C ALA A 139 -3.81 -18.05 -16.71
N VAL A 140 -3.23 -18.09 -15.50
CA VAL A 140 -3.19 -19.30 -14.67
C VAL A 140 -4.60 -19.79 -14.33
N LEU A 141 -5.51 -18.89 -13.91
CA LEU A 141 -6.90 -19.26 -13.66
C LEU A 141 -7.63 -19.71 -14.94
N ALA A 142 -7.48 -18.97 -16.04
CA ALA A 142 -8.09 -19.34 -17.32
C ALA A 142 -7.70 -20.77 -17.74
N ARG A 143 -6.40 -21.11 -17.70
CA ARG A 143 -5.88 -22.44 -18.04
C ARG A 143 -6.26 -23.53 -17.03
N GLY A 144 -6.20 -23.20 -15.74
CA GLY A 144 -6.46 -24.17 -14.66
C GLY A 144 -7.93 -24.52 -14.55
N LEU A 145 -8.81 -23.52 -14.61
CA LEU A 145 -10.25 -23.69 -14.48
C LEU A 145 -10.93 -24.17 -15.78
N GLY A 146 -10.38 -23.82 -16.95
CA GLY A 146 -10.91 -24.26 -18.24
C GLY A 146 -12.38 -23.83 -18.46
N GLY A 147 -12.78 -22.66 -17.97
CA GLY A 147 -14.14 -22.11 -18.10
C GLY A 147 -15.21 -22.74 -17.19
N ARG A 148 -14.83 -23.66 -16.29
CA ARG A 148 -15.77 -24.39 -15.41
C ARG A 148 -16.22 -23.58 -14.19
N VAL A 149 -15.42 -22.59 -13.78
CA VAL A 149 -15.66 -21.74 -12.61
C VAL A 149 -15.54 -20.29 -13.05
N PRO A 150 -16.53 -19.43 -12.75
CA PRO A 150 -16.46 -18.01 -13.06
C PRO A 150 -15.41 -17.31 -12.17
N TYR A 151 -14.70 -16.33 -12.72
CA TYR A 151 -13.69 -15.62 -11.98
C TYR A 151 -13.66 -14.12 -12.26
N ALA A 152 -13.20 -13.35 -11.29
CA ALA A 152 -12.84 -11.95 -11.43
C ALA A 152 -11.33 -11.78 -11.47
N VAL A 153 -10.90 -10.61 -11.95
CA VAL A 153 -9.48 -10.20 -11.93
C VAL A 153 -9.34 -8.90 -11.15
N LYS A 154 -8.45 -8.88 -10.16
CA LYS A 154 -8.07 -7.66 -9.43
C LYS A 154 -6.76 -7.10 -9.95
N ILE A 155 -6.78 -5.89 -10.49
CA ILE A 155 -5.60 -5.17 -10.97
C ILE A 155 -5.01 -4.36 -9.82
N HIS A 156 -3.73 -4.60 -9.50
CA HIS A 156 -2.97 -3.88 -8.46
C HIS A 156 -2.04 -2.79 -9.01
N GLY A 157 -1.91 -2.66 -10.33
CA GLY A 157 -1.10 -1.66 -11.01
C GLY A 157 0.31 -2.14 -11.37
N SER A 158 1.05 -2.80 -10.47
CA SER A 158 2.46 -3.15 -10.71
C SER A 158 2.71 -3.99 -11.96
N ALA A 159 1.92 -5.04 -12.20
CA ALA A 159 2.02 -5.84 -13.41
C ALA A 159 1.72 -5.03 -14.68
N LEU A 160 0.75 -4.12 -14.60
CA LEU A 160 0.36 -3.25 -15.70
C LEU A 160 1.49 -2.27 -16.06
N GLU A 161 1.97 -1.51 -15.07
CA GLU A 161 2.88 -0.37 -15.30
C GLU A 161 4.34 -0.81 -15.49
N TYR A 162 4.79 -1.82 -14.76
CA TYR A 162 6.21 -2.21 -14.77
C TYR A 162 6.52 -3.41 -15.67
N VAL A 163 5.50 -4.16 -16.12
CA VAL A 163 5.73 -5.35 -16.96
C VAL A 163 5.00 -5.27 -18.29
N VAL A 164 3.67 -5.17 -18.30
CA VAL A 164 2.92 -5.25 -19.55
C VAL A 164 3.10 -3.99 -20.41
N ARG A 165 2.98 -2.79 -19.84
CA ARG A 165 3.14 -1.52 -20.57
C ARG A 165 4.51 -1.40 -21.26
N PRO A 166 5.67 -1.62 -20.59
CA PRO A 166 6.98 -1.50 -21.22
C PRO A 166 7.37 -2.70 -22.12
N HIS A 167 6.71 -3.86 -21.96
CA HIS A 167 7.04 -5.09 -22.70
C HIS A 167 5.80 -5.69 -23.39
N ARG A 168 5.00 -4.84 -24.05
CA ARG A 168 3.73 -5.21 -24.69
C ARG A 168 3.85 -6.40 -25.64
N GLU A 169 4.88 -6.40 -26.50
CA GLU A 169 5.10 -7.47 -27.49
C GLU A 169 5.17 -8.86 -26.85
N ARG A 170 5.66 -8.93 -25.62
CA ARG A 170 5.84 -10.19 -24.92
C ARG A 170 4.66 -10.60 -24.07
N PHE A 171 4.01 -9.64 -23.39
CA PHE A 171 3.06 -9.95 -22.32
C PHE A 171 1.60 -9.60 -22.63
N LEU A 172 1.32 -8.84 -23.70
CA LEU A 172 -0.05 -8.42 -24.01
C LEU A 172 -0.99 -9.59 -24.28
N GLU A 173 -0.53 -10.58 -25.07
CA GLU A 173 -1.34 -11.76 -25.38
C GLU A 173 -1.63 -12.61 -24.13
N LEU A 174 -0.66 -12.74 -23.22
CA LEU A 174 -0.86 -13.42 -21.94
C LEU A 174 -1.90 -12.68 -21.06
N ALA A 175 -1.88 -11.35 -21.06
CA ALA A 175 -2.87 -10.53 -20.37
C ALA A 175 -4.27 -10.69 -20.99
N ARG A 176 -4.37 -10.67 -22.34
CA ARG A 176 -5.63 -10.90 -23.07
C ARG A 176 -6.22 -12.26 -22.77
N GLU A 177 -5.41 -13.31 -22.84
CA GLU A 177 -5.83 -14.66 -22.47
C GLU A 177 -6.46 -14.72 -21.06
N GLY A 178 -5.80 -14.07 -20.10
CA GLY A 178 -6.27 -14.05 -18.71
C GLY A 178 -7.55 -13.25 -18.49
N LEU A 179 -7.76 -12.17 -19.25
CA LEU A 179 -8.95 -11.32 -19.13
C LEU A 179 -10.14 -11.84 -19.93
N ALA A 180 -9.93 -12.65 -20.98
CA ALA A 180 -10.99 -13.08 -21.89
C ALA A 180 -12.17 -13.77 -21.19
N GLY A 181 -11.88 -14.65 -20.20
CA GLY A 181 -12.90 -15.39 -19.46
C GLY A 181 -13.34 -14.74 -18.14
N ALA A 182 -12.84 -13.56 -17.80
CA ALA A 182 -13.19 -12.90 -16.54
C ALA A 182 -14.61 -12.31 -16.59
N GLY A 183 -15.43 -12.62 -15.58
CA GLY A 183 -16.77 -12.03 -15.41
C GLY A 183 -16.72 -10.54 -15.09
N GLY A 184 -15.69 -10.09 -14.36
CA GLY A 184 -15.43 -8.67 -14.08
C GLY A 184 -13.96 -8.41 -13.80
N VAL A 185 -13.52 -7.18 -14.09
CA VAL A 185 -12.18 -6.68 -13.83
C VAL A 185 -12.27 -5.54 -12.81
N LEU A 186 -11.62 -5.71 -11.66
CA LEU A 186 -11.64 -4.78 -10.54
C LEU A 186 -10.36 -3.94 -10.52
N VAL A 187 -10.50 -2.63 -10.57
CA VAL A 187 -9.40 -1.66 -10.46
C VAL A 187 -9.49 -0.88 -9.16
N GLY A 188 -8.36 -0.41 -8.62
CA GLY A 188 -8.34 0.36 -7.37
C GLY A 188 -8.86 1.78 -7.53
N SER A 189 -8.69 2.35 -8.72
CA SER A 189 -9.01 3.74 -9.04
C SER A 189 -9.40 3.87 -10.52
N ARG A 190 -10.01 5.01 -10.87
CA ARG A 190 -10.29 5.40 -12.26
C ARG A 190 -8.97 5.47 -13.06
N HIS A 191 -7.95 6.09 -12.49
CA HIS A 191 -6.64 6.18 -13.11
C HIS A 191 -6.09 4.80 -13.53
N THR A 192 -6.18 3.80 -12.65
CA THR A 192 -5.77 2.43 -12.98
C THR A 192 -6.66 1.82 -14.08
N GLY A 193 -7.95 2.14 -14.10
CA GLY A 193 -8.87 1.71 -15.16
C GLY A 193 -8.49 2.29 -16.52
N GLU A 194 -8.27 3.59 -16.59
CA GLU A 194 -7.86 4.29 -17.82
C GLU A 194 -6.51 3.77 -18.34
N SER A 195 -5.53 3.59 -17.46
CA SER A 195 -4.24 3.00 -17.79
C SER A 195 -4.37 1.57 -18.33
N LEU A 196 -5.24 0.75 -17.72
CA LEU A 196 -5.53 -0.60 -18.19
C LEU A 196 -6.15 -0.59 -19.59
N TRP A 197 -7.15 0.25 -19.83
CA TRP A 197 -7.83 0.34 -21.13
C TRP A 197 -6.88 0.78 -22.25
N GLU A 198 -6.03 1.79 -21.98
CA GLU A 198 -5.01 2.24 -22.92
C GLU A 198 -4.03 1.12 -23.30
N VAL A 199 -3.55 0.35 -22.31
CA VAL A 199 -2.57 -0.73 -22.56
C VAL A 199 -3.21 -1.90 -23.28
N MET A 200 -4.42 -2.30 -22.90
CA MET A 200 -5.09 -3.48 -23.46
C MET A 200 -5.65 -3.24 -24.87
N ASP A 201 -6.04 -1.99 -25.18
CA ASP A 201 -6.66 -1.60 -26.44
C ASP A 201 -7.84 -2.53 -26.82
N ASP A 202 -8.72 -2.78 -25.83
CA ASP A 202 -9.91 -3.63 -25.96
C ASP A 202 -11.16 -2.77 -25.68
N PRO A 203 -11.99 -2.48 -26.72
CA PRO A 203 -13.15 -1.62 -26.57
C PRO A 203 -14.26 -2.19 -25.66
N GLU A 204 -14.28 -3.49 -25.42
CA GLU A 204 -15.25 -4.14 -24.53
C GLU A 204 -14.81 -4.14 -23.05
N LEU A 205 -13.52 -3.96 -22.79
CA LEU A 205 -12.97 -4.02 -21.45
C LEU A 205 -13.57 -2.97 -20.49
N PRO A 206 -13.82 -1.70 -20.90
CA PRO A 206 -14.48 -0.72 -20.03
C PRO A 206 -15.85 -1.16 -19.51
N ALA A 207 -16.64 -1.86 -20.31
CA ALA A 207 -17.96 -2.36 -19.90
C ALA A 207 -17.87 -3.41 -18.77
N ARG A 208 -16.76 -4.14 -18.67
CA ARG A 208 -16.49 -5.16 -17.66
C ARG A 208 -15.62 -4.68 -16.50
N THR A 209 -15.13 -3.44 -16.54
CA THR A 209 -14.27 -2.87 -15.50
C THR A 209 -15.13 -2.17 -14.44
N ARG A 210 -14.82 -2.42 -13.16
CA ARG A 210 -15.48 -1.79 -12.01
C ARG A 210 -14.46 -1.31 -10.99
N LEU A 211 -14.83 -0.30 -10.21
CA LEU A 211 -14.06 0.07 -9.03
C LEU A 211 -14.21 -1.04 -7.98
N GLY A 212 -13.11 -1.48 -7.46
CA GLY A 212 -12.99 -2.41 -6.36
C GLY A 212 -11.77 -2.03 -5.53
N PRO A 213 -11.80 -0.87 -4.84
CA PRO A 213 -10.69 -0.43 -4.02
C PRO A 213 -10.34 -1.49 -2.96
N PRO A 214 -9.11 -1.51 -2.44
CA PRO A 214 -8.79 -2.34 -1.29
C PRO A 214 -9.57 -1.88 -0.06
N GLY A 215 -9.85 -2.80 0.85
CA GLY A 215 -10.51 -2.50 2.10
C GLY A 215 -9.53 -2.09 3.19
N VAL A 216 -10.09 -1.59 4.29
CA VAL A 216 -9.41 -1.34 5.57
C VAL A 216 -10.11 -2.15 6.65
N ASP A 217 -9.35 -2.72 7.57
CA ASP A 217 -9.91 -3.32 8.78
C ASP A 217 -10.33 -2.21 9.76
N VAL A 218 -11.55 -1.73 9.57
CA VAL A 218 -12.14 -0.63 10.34
C VAL A 218 -12.42 -0.98 11.81
N HIS A 219 -12.25 -2.23 12.22
CA HIS A 219 -12.32 -2.64 13.61
C HIS A 219 -10.98 -2.40 14.32
N SER A 220 -9.89 -2.63 13.63
CA SER A 220 -8.53 -2.40 14.12
C SER A 220 -8.10 -0.95 13.90
N PHE A 221 -8.23 -0.45 12.67
CA PHE A 221 -7.97 0.95 12.29
C PHE A 221 -9.16 1.83 12.67
N ARG A 222 -9.10 2.43 13.83
CA ARG A 222 -10.15 3.31 14.37
C ARG A 222 -9.56 4.40 15.26
N PRO A 223 -10.24 5.54 15.42
CA PRO A 223 -9.80 6.58 16.33
C PRO A 223 -9.71 6.05 17.78
N ARG A 224 -8.79 6.59 18.53
CA ARG A 224 -8.62 6.33 19.94
C ARG A 224 -8.42 7.64 20.68
N PRO A 225 -8.90 7.76 21.93
CA PRO A 225 -8.51 8.85 22.81
C PRO A 225 -6.99 8.91 22.95
N ALA A 226 -6.41 10.10 23.09
CA ALA A 226 -4.95 10.29 23.11
C ALA A 226 -4.26 9.43 24.20
N ALA A 227 -4.86 9.30 25.37
CA ALA A 227 -4.34 8.45 26.46
C ALA A 227 -4.28 6.97 26.05
N GLU A 228 -5.35 6.43 25.43
CA GLU A 228 -5.37 5.05 24.93
C GLU A 228 -4.35 4.85 23.80
N ALA A 229 -4.23 5.83 22.89
CA ALA A 229 -3.23 5.79 21.82
C ALA A 229 -1.81 5.76 22.40
N GLY A 230 -1.51 6.57 23.43
CA GLY A 230 -0.23 6.57 24.12
C GLY A 230 0.08 5.24 24.84
N GLU A 231 -0.92 4.61 25.48
CA GLU A 231 -0.74 3.29 26.10
C GLU A 231 -0.42 2.22 25.06
N ARG A 232 -1.12 2.21 23.92
CA ARG A 232 -0.86 1.27 22.84
C ARG A 232 0.50 1.48 22.20
N LEU A 233 0.91 2.73 22.04
CA LEU A 233 2.22 3.08 21.52
C LEU A 233 3.34 2.54 22.42
N ARG A 234 3.21 2.71 23.75
CA ARG A 234 4.15 2.13 24.73
C ARG A 234 4.16 0.60 24.70
N ALA A 235 2.98 -0.02 24.55
CA ALA A 235 2.88 -1.47 24.40
C ALA A 235 3.54 -1.97 23.12
N LEU A 236 3.35 -1.26 22.00
CA LEU A 236 4.04 -1.55 20.74
C LEU A 236 5.56 -1.43 20.90
N ALA A 237 6.04 -0.35 21.49
CA ALA A 237 7.46 -0.16 21.76
C ALA A 237 8.04 -1.33 22.61
N GLY A 238 7.29 -1.79 23.61
CA GLY A 238 7.67 -2.95 24.43
C GLY A 238 7.75 -4.27 23.62
N ARG A 239 6.83 -4.49 22.66
CA ARG A 239 6.90 -5.67 21.78
C ARG A 239 8.09 -5.65 20.84
N LEU A 240 8.49 -4.46 20.39
CA LEU A 240 9.62 -4.28 19.49
C LEU A 240 10.97 -4.36 20.21
N GLU A 241 10.98 -4.25 21.57
CA GLU A 241 12.19 -4.40 22.36
C GLU A 241 12.65 -5.86 22.34
N GLY A 242 13.88 -6.08 21.84
CA GLY A 242 14.45 -7.42 21.74
C GLY A 242 13.85 -8.31 20.66
N ALA A 243 12.90 -7.81 19.88
CA ALA A 243 12.53 -8.47 18.63
C ALA A 243 13.76 -8.48 17.71
N ASP A 244 14.02 -9.61 17.06
CA ASP A 244 15.09 -9.71 16.06
C ASP A 244 14.70 -8.84 14.84
N THR A 245 15.04 -7.55 14.94
CA THR A 245 14.82 -6.56 13.87
C THR A 245 15.83 -6.72 12.72
N ALA A 246 16.80 -7.64 12.83
CA ALA A 246 17.78 -7.93 11.80
C ALA A 246 17.17 -8.56 10.55
N GLY A 247 15.90 -9.02 10.62
CA GLY A 247 15.08 -9.39 9.47
C GLY A 247 14.61 -8.17 8.70
N TRP A 248 14.75 -8.21 7.44
CA TRP A 248 14.18 -7.40 6.35
C TRP A 248 13.57 -6.03 6.73
N GLY A 249 14.41 -5.01 6.93
CA GLY A 249 14.01 -3.59 7.02
C GLY A 249 13.65 -3.06 8.41
N GLY A 250 13.88 -3.81 9.48
CA GLY A 250 13.76 -3.29 10.84
C GLY A 250 14.92 -2.35 11.22
N GLU A 251 14.66 -1.37 12.09
CA GLU A 251 15.69 -0.49 12.66
C GLU A 251 15.87 -0.78 14.16
N ALA A 252 17.12 -0.85 14.61
CA ALA A 252 17.45 -1.14 16.01
C ALA A 252 16.91 -0.11 17.02
N GLY A 253 16.56 1.10 16.58
CA GLY A 253 16.02 2.18 17.40
C GLY A 253 14.48 2.29 17.42
N ALA A 254 13.74 1.39 16.76
CA ALA A 254 12.28 1.51 16.61
C ALA A 254 11.54 1.61 17.95
N SER A 255 11.91 0.76 18.93
CA SER A 255 11.32 0.76 20.27
C SER A 255 11.56 2.09 20.99
N GLU A 256 12.79 2.60 20.96
CA GLU A 256 13.17 3.88 21.60
C GLU A 256 12.44 5.05 20.92
N ALA A 257 12.43 5.08 19.58
CA ALA A 257 11.75 6.10 18.79
C ALA A 257 10.26 6.25 19.15
N LEU A 258 9.58 5.11 19.42
CA LEU A 258 8.17 5.11 19.79
C LEU A 258 7.92 5.45 21.27
N ARG A 259 8.84 5.09 22.18
CA ARG A 259 8.72 5.41 23.63
C ARG A 259 8.77 6.90 23.91
N ASP A 260 9.52 7.64 23.11
CA ASP A 260 9.68 9.08 23.25
C ASP A 260 8.44 9.88 22.83
N LEU A 261 7.42 9.24 22.26
CA LEU A 261 6.23 9.92 21.74
C LEU A 261 5.13 9.99 22.82
N SER A 262 4.53 11.17 22.94
CA SER A 262 3.46 11.46 23.91
C SER A 262 2.27 12.13 23.21
N PRO A 263 1.38 11.35 22.57
CA PRO A 263 0.26 11.90 21.79
C PRO A 263 -0.72 12.72 22.64
N GLU A 264 -0.65 12.62 23.97
CA GLU A 264 -1.45 13.42 24.92
C GLU A 264 -1.07 14.91 24.92
N ILE A 265 0.20 15.22 24.60
CA ILE A 265 0.75 16.58 24.73
C ILE A 265 1.46 17.07 23.45
N GLU A 266 1.78 16.17 22.54
CA GLU A 266 2.54 16.47 21.33
C GLU A 266 1.71 16.13 20.09
N PRO A 267 1.49 17.08 19.17
CA PRO A 267 0.94 16.78 17.85
C PRO A 267 1.89 15.88 17.06
N ILE A 268 1.43 14.70 16.65
CA ILE A 268 2.24 13.77 15.87
C ILE A 268 1.78 13.79 14.42
N VAL A 269 2.72 14.04 13.51
CA VAL A 269 2.56 13.92 12.05
C VAL A 269 3.32 12.68 11.60
N GLY A 270 2.67 11.83 10.80
CA GLY A 270 3.25 10.57 10.36
C GLY A 270 3.44 10.48 8.84
N TYR A 271 4.35 9.60 8.46
CA TYR A 271 4.46 9.01 7.13
C TYR A 271 4.55 7.49 7.27
N VAL A 272 3.86 6.74 6.42
CA VAL A 272 3.93 5.27 6.36
C VAL A 272 4.12 4.84 4.92
N GLY A 273 5.22 4.12 4.62
CA GLY A 273 5.47 3.59 3.29
C GLY A 273 6.92 3.21 3.01
N LYS A 274 7.17 2.74 1.78
CA LYS A 274 8.56 2.50 1.34
C LYS A 274 9.35 3.81 1.27
N LEU A 275 10.61 3.76 1.70
CA LEU A 275 11.53 4.89 1.60
C LEU A 275 12.28 4.81 0.27
N ILE A 276 11.63 5.26 -0.77
CA ILE A 276 12.13 5.36 -2.15
C ILE A 276 11.74 6.73 -2.72
N VAL A 277 12.48 7.21 -3.70
CA VAL A 277 12.30 8.55 -4.30
C VAL A 277 10.86 8.83 -4.73
N SER A 278 10.22 7.86 -5.38
CA SER A 278 8.85 8.03 -5.90
C SER A 278 7.79 8.27 -4.82
N LYS A 279 8.11 8.04 -3.55
CA LYS A 279 7.21 8.30 -2.41
C LYS A 279 7.30 9.72 -1.85
N GLY A 280 8.25 10.54 -2.31
CA GLY A 280 8.30 11.98 -2.07
C GLY A 280 8.53 12.40 -0.61
N VAL A 281 9.12 11.55 0.22
CA VAL A 281 9.39 11.85 1.65
C VAL A 281 10.32 13.05 1.81
N ASP A 282 11.17 13.31 0.82
CA ASP A 282 12.02 14.49 0.71
C ASP A 282 11.22 15.80 0.76
N LEU A 283 10.03 15.85 0.14
CA LEU A 283 9.14 17.02 0.19
C LEU A 283 8.60 17.27 1.60
N LEU A 284 8.23 16.20 2.31
CA LEU A 284 7.78 16.29 3.71
C LEU A 284 8.93 16.77 4.61
N LEU A 285 10.14 16.23 4.43
CA LEU A 285 11.31 16.69 5.20
C LEU A 285 11.64 18.16 4.90
N ALA A 286 11.53 18.60 3.65
CA ALA A 286 11.73 20.00 3.29
C ALA A 286 10.63 20.93 3.86
N ALA A 287 9.39 20.45 3.99
CA ALA A 287 8.27 21.19 4.58
C ALA A 287 8.35 21.28 6.12
N TRP A 288 8.99 20.30 6.75
CA TRP A 288 8.97 20.13 8.20
C TRP A 288 9.51 21.34 9.00
N PRO A 289 10.62 22.00 8.61
CA PRO A 289 11.08 23.21 9.28
C PRO A 289 10.02 24.29 9.40
N LEU A 290 9.21 24.49 8.35
CA LEU A 290 8.15 25.50 8.33
C LEU A 290 7.02 25.13 9.29
N VAL A 291 6.70 23.85 9.41
CA VAL A 291 5.70 23.35 10.38
C VAL A 291 6.21 23.48 11.82
N ALA A 292 7.45 23.05 12.08
CA ALA A 292 8.05 23.08 13.41
C ALA A 292 8.24 24.51 13.94
N ALA A 293 8.45 25.49 13.07
CA ALA A 293 8.53 26.91 13.46
C ALA A 293 7.19 27.43 14.02
N GLU A 294 6.07 26.98 13.46
CA GLU A 294 4.72 27.41 13.89
C GLU A 294 4.17 26.51 15.02
N VAL A 295 4.57 25.25 15.07
CA VAL A 295 4.13 24.26 16.07
C VAL A 295 5.36 23.53 16.65
N PRO A 296 6.13 24.17 17.55
CA PRO A 296 7.42 23.63 18.05
C PRO A 296 7.29 22.31 18.82
N SER A 297 6.11 22.02 19.37
CA SER A 297 5.84 20.74 20.05
C SER A 297 5.54 19.58 19.11
N ALA A 298 5.38 19.84 17.80
CA ALA A 298 5.05 18.79 16.85
C ALA A 298 6.20 17.78 16.68
N ARG A 299 5.83 16.51 16.45
CA ARG A 299 6.74 15.41 16.17
C ARG A 299 6.50 14.86 14.78
N LEU A 300 7.57 14.47 14.09
CA LEU A 300 7.51 13.81 12.79
C LEU A 300 7.97 12.35 12.92
N VAL A 301 7.11 11.43 12.54
CA VAL A 301 7.40 9.98 12.59
C VAL A 301 7.40 9.42 11.17
N ILE A 302 8.52 8.84 10.76
CA ILE A 302 8.71 8.20 9.46
C ILE A 302 8.75 6.69 9.65
N VAL A 303 7.70 6.01 9.22
CA VAL A 303 7.56 4.55 9.27
C VAL A 303 7.85 3.97 7.90
N GLY A 304 8.86 3.12 7.81
CA GLY A 304 9.18 2.44 6.57
C GLY A 304 10.65 2.13 6.38
N PHE A 305 10.92 1.47 5.27
CA PHE A 305 12.26 1.03 4.87
C PHE A 305 12.44 1.22 3.37
N GLY A 306 13.67 1.21 2.91
CA GLY A 306 13.99 1.31 1.49
C GLY A 306 15.39 1.87 1.24
N THR A 307 15.82 1.76 0.00
CA THR A 307 17.19 2.14 -0.43
C THR A 307 17.49 3.63 -0.28
N TYR A 308 16.44 4.45 -0.13
CA TYR A 308 16.58 5.91 0.02
C TYR A 308 16.61 6.37 1.49
N ARG A 309 16.52 5.44 2.47
CA ARG A 309 16.44 5.74 3.91
C ARG A 309 17.59 6.62 4.42
N ASP A 310 18.82 6.25 4.11
CA ASP A 310 20.02 6.96 4.59
C ASP A 310 20.17 8.34 3.93
N THR A 311 19.75 8.45 2.67
CA THR A 311 19.70 9.74 1.97
C THR A 311 18.70 10.69 2.61
N LEU A 312 17.52 10.20 3.05
CA LEU A 312 16.53 11.02 3.76
C LEU A 312 17.05 11.50 5.12
N ALA A 313 17.79 10.66 5.86
CA ALA A 313 18.43 11.09 7.10
C ALA A 313 19.48 12.19 6.83
N ARG A 314 20.35 11.98 5.83
CA ARG A 314 21.33 12.99 5.41
C ARG A 314 20.69 14.30 4.96
N LEU A 315 19.53 14.23 4.27
CA LEU A 315 18.77 15.42 3.89
C LEU A 315 18.27 16.18 5.12
N ALA A 316 17.66 15.48 6.09
CA ALA A 316 17.20 16.10 7.33
C ALA A 316 18.34 16.76 8.13
N GLU A 317 19.50 16.10 8.22
CA GLU A 317 20.72 16.66 8.86
C GLU A 317 21.18 17.92 8.13
N ALA A 318 21.29 17.88 6.80
CA ALA A 318 21.73 19.02 5.99
C ALA A 318 20.79 20.20 6.13
N LEU A 319 19.46 19.99 6.05
CA LEU A 319 18.46 21.03 6.24
C LEU A 319 18.55 21.64 7.66
N GLY A 320 18.64 20.77 8.69
CA GLY A 320 18.75 21.21 10.09
C GLY A 320 20.03 21.98 10.41
N ALA A 321 21.11 21.71 9.70
CA ALA A 321 22.36 22.44 9.77
C ALA A 321 22.40 23.72 8.90
N GLY A 322 21.37 23.97 8.10
CA GLY A 322 21.35 25.06 7.11
C GLY A 322 22.28 24.83 5.91
N ASP A 323 22.75 23.59 5.72
CA ASP A 323 23.60 23.19 4.58
C ASP A 323 22.73 22.93 3.33
N LEU A 324 22.27 24.02 2.72
CA LEU A 324 21.47 23.96 1.49
C LEU A 324 22.30 23.47 0.28
N ALA A 325 23.64 23.48 0.36
CA ALA A 325 24.47 22.97 -0.72
C ALA A 325 24.37 21.44 -0.80
N THR A 326 24.50 20.75 0.34
CA THR A 326 24.26 19.29 0.43
C THR A 326 22.83 18.92 0.07
N ALA A 327 21.82 19.70 0.49
CA ALA A 327 20.44 19.47 0.10
C ALA A 327 20.23 19.57 -1.42
N ARG A 328 20.85 20.55 -2.09
CA ARG A 328 20.83 20.68 -3.57
C ARG A 328 21.57 19.54 -4.26
N GLU A 329 22.71 19.07 -3.73
CA GLU A 329 23.39 17.89 -4.26
C GLU A 329 22.47 16.66 -4.23
N ILE A 330 21.78 16.43 -3.12
CA ILE A 330 20.82 15.33 -2.99
C ILE A 330 19.69 15.48 -4.02
N ALA A 331 19.13 16.68 -4.17
CA ALA A 331 18.07 16.94 -5.14
C ALA A 331 18.53 16.68 -6.59
N ALA A 332 19.73 17.14 -6.95
CA ALA A 332 20.29 16.97 -8.29
C ALA A 332 20.57 15.50 -8.64
N ARG A 333 21.07 14.71 -7.69
CA ARG A 333 21.37 13.28 -7.91
C ARG A 333 20.12 12.40 -7.86
N GLY A 334 19.16 12.75 -7.03
CA GLY A 334 17.84 12.14 -6.95
C GLY A 334 17.86 10.61 -6.98
N ARG A 335 17.31 9.99 -8.03
CA ARG A 335 17.14 8.55 -8.16
C ARG A 335 18.45 7.76 -8.20
N GLU A 336 19.57 8.37 -8.57
CA GLU A 336 20.88 7.73 -8.49
C GLU A 336 21.20 7.28 -7.06
N LEU A 337 20.74 8.04 -6.05
CA LEU A 337 20.99 7.76 -4.64
C LEU A 337 20.20 6.56 -4.09
N GLU A 338 19.20 6.06 -4.84
CA GLU A 338 18.49 4.80 -4.52
C GLU A 338 18.94 3.63 -5.42
N GLY A 339 20.00 3.81 -6.24
CA GLY A 339 20.48 2.83 -7.20
C GLY A 339 19.70 2.83 -8.53
N GLY A 340 18.87 3.83 -8.78
CA GLY A 340 18.15 4.03 -10.02
C GLY A 340 18.96 4.81 -11.07
N PRO A 341 18.37 5.05 -12.25
CA PRO A 341 18.97 5.92 -13.26
C PRO A 341 19.04 7.37 -12.74
N PRO A 342 20.03 8.18 -13.20
CA PRO A 342 20.09 9.60 -12.85
C PRO A 342 18.78 10.31 -13.13
N GLY A 343 18.36 11.16 -12.18
CA GLY A 343 17.12 11.92 -12.33
C GLY A 343 16.91 12.84 -11.13
N GLU A 344 16.81 14.13 -11.41
CA GLU A 344 16.63 15.17 -10.40
C GLU A 344 15.30 15.06 -9.65
N LEU A 345 15.31 15.42 -8.36
CA LEU A 345 14.09 15.63 -7.57
C LEU A 345 13.52 17.01 -7.87
N THR A 346 12.85 17.14 -8.99
CA THR A 346 12.43 18.42 -9.59
C THR A 346 11.70 19.35 -8.61
N TYR A 347 10.82 18.83 -7.75
CA TYR A 347 10.05 19.66 -6.84
C TYR A 347 10.87 20.11 -5.62
N LEU A 348 11.73 19.24 -5.09
CA LEU A 348 12.68 19.61 -4.04
C LEU A 348 13.69 20.64 -4.57
N ALA A 349 14.24 20.42 -5.78
CA ALA A 349 15.16 21.36 -6.42
C ALA A 349 14.52 22.73 -6.60
N ALA A 350 13.30 22.79 -7.15
CA ALA A 350 12.57 24.05 -7.34
C ALA A 350 12.33 24.81 -6.02
N PHE A 351 11.98 24.10 -4.94
CA PHE A 351 11.85 24.71 -3.63
C PHE A 351 13.18 25.29 -3.13
N LEU A 352 14.27 24.49 -3.18
CA LEU A 352 15.58 24.92 -2.70
C LEU A 352 16.15 26.10 -3.52
N ASP A 353 15.86 26.15 -4.82
CA ASP A 353 16.26 27.24 -5.70
C ASP A 353 15.48 28.53 -5.42
N GLY A 354 14.23 28.41 -4.98
CA GLY A 354 13.42 29.53 -4.53
C GLY A 354 13.86 30.15 -3.19
N LEU A 355 14.77 29.48 -2.44
CA LEU A 355 15.29 30.00 -1.17
C LEU A 355 16.42 31.01 -1.39
N GLU A 356 16.04 32.29 -1.56
CA GLU A 356 16.94 33.43 -1.73
C GLU A 356 16.70 34.50 -0.67
N GLY A 357 17.71 35.34 -0.39
CA GLY A 357 17.62 36.48 0.49
C GLY A 357 16.94 36.18 1.84
N GLU A 358 15.95 36.96 2.21
CA GLU A 358 15.20 36.78 3.47
C GLU A 358 14.46 35.44 3.57
N ALA A 359 13.99 34.86 2.45
CA ALA A 359 13.31 33.58 2.45
C ALA A 359 14.28 32.47 2.89
N ARG A 360 15.52 32.51 2.40
CA ARG A 360 16.58 31.61 2.82
C ARG A 360 16.90 31.75 4.31
N GLU A 361 17.09 32.99 4.79
CA GLU A 361 17.41 33.27 6.19
C GLU A 361 16.31 32.76 7.13
N ARG A 362 15.05 33.02 6.80
CA ARG A 362 13.88 32.53 7.55
C ARG A 362 13.83 31.01 7.57
N TYR A 363 14.03 30.38 6.41
CA TYR A 363 14.00 28.91 6.31
C TYR A 363 15.12 28.26 7.13
N VAL A 364 16.35 28.74 7.00
CA VAL A 364 17.51 28.23 7.77
C VAL A 364 17.29 28.42 9.28
N SER A 365 16.76 29.58 9.68
CA SER A 365 16.39 29.81 11.09
C SER A 365 15.31 28.86 11.58
N ALA A 366 14.28 28.59 10.79
CA ALA A 366 13.21 27.65 11.11
C ALA A 366 13.74 26.19 11.17
N ALA A 367 14.69 25.85 10.31
CA ALA A 367 15.27 24.50 10.25
C ALA A 367 16.17 24.19 11.46
N ALA A 368 16.74 25.21 12.08
CA ALA A 368 17.60 25.02 13.24
C ALA A 368 16.81 24.37 14.41
N GLY A 369 17.14 23.12 14.73
CA GLY A 369 16.46 22.34 15.78
C GLY A 369 15.13 21.67 15.36
N ALA A 370 14.59 21.94 14.16
CA ALA A 370 13.31 21.37 13.70
C ALA A 370 13.29 19.82 13.71
N PHE A 371 14.42 19.20 13.43
CA PHE A 371 14.54 17.75 13.34
C PHE A 371 14.82 17.04 14.67
N GLY A 372 14.89 17.74 15.80
CA GLY A 372 15.01 17.11 17.13
C GLY A 372 13.82 16.20 17.46
N GLY A 373 12.66 16.49 16.90
CA GLY A 373 11.43 15.69 17.00
C GLY A 373 11.20 14.66 15.89
N LEU A 374 12.15 14.49 14.96
CA LEU A 374 12.08 13.47 13.90
C LEU A 374 12.43 12.09 14.45
N ARG A 375 11.59 11.11 14.14
CA ARG A 375 11.83 9.69 14.49
C ARG A 375 11.67 8.81 13.25
N PHE A 376 12.66 7.96 12.98
CA PHE A 376 12.55 6.86 12.03
C PHE A 376 12.33 5.57 12.82
N THR A 377 11.32 4.80 12.46
CA THR A 377 11.00 3.54 13.15
C THR A 377 11.47 2.31 12.37
N GLY A 378 11.94 2.50 11.14
CA GLY A 378 12.13 1.39 10.23
C GLY A 378 10.79 0.75 9.83
N ARG A 379 10.84 -0.48 9.34
CA ARG A 379 9.66 -1.25 8.98
C ARG A 379 8.90 -1.66 10.24
N LEU A 380 7.60 -1.41 10.24
CA LEU A 380 6.65 -2.04 11.13
C LEU A 380 5.78 -3.01 10.33
N GLU A 381 5.32 -4.09 10.95
CA GLU A 381 4.35 -4.97 10.33
C GLU A 381 2.98 -4.27 10.22
N HIS A 382 2.20 -4.63 9.19
CA HIS A 382 0.88 -4.02 8.99
C HIS A 382 -0.04 -4.19 10.21
N GLY A 383 0.11 -5.30 10.95
CA GLY A 383 -0.61 -5.56 12.20
C GLY A 383 -0.23 -4.66 13.38
N ASP A 384 0.91 -3.93 13.30
CA ASP A 384 1.34 -2.98 14.32
C ASP A 384 0.79 -1.57 14.08
N LEU A 385 0.42 -1.25 12.83
CA LEU A 385 -0.07 0.08 12.47
C LEU A 385 -1.34 0.51 13.22
N PRO A 386 -2.30 -0.38 13.56
CA PRO A 386 -3.46 -0.03 14.40
C PRO A 386 -3.12 0.45 15.82
N ASP A 387 -1.91 0.17 16.31
CA ASP A 387 -1.42 0.66 17.60
C ASP A 387 -0.67 2.00 17.47
N LEU A 388 -0.25 2.35 16.26
CA LEU A 388 0.50 3.58 15.99
C LEU A 388 -0.38 4.68 15.35
N LEU A 389 -1.12 4.39 14.27
CA LEU A 389 -1.83 5.41 13.49
C LEU A 389 -2.85 6.23 14.27
N PRO A 390 -3.56 5.69 15.29
CA PRO A 390 -4.45 6.51 16.11
C PRO A 390 -3.76 7.63 16.88
N SER A 391 -2.43 7.56 17.07
CA SER A 391 -1.62 8.62 17.68
C SER A 391 -1.33 9.78 16.73
N PHE A 392 -1.51 9.59 15.41
CA PHE A 392 -1.26 10.65 14.43
C PHE A 392 -2.44 11.61 14.35
N LEU A 393 -2.14 12.91 14.34
CA LEU A 393 -3.12 13.95 13.97
C LEU A 393 -3.21 14.10 12.46
N ALA A 394 -2.09 13.92 11.74
CA ALA A 394 -2.05 13.91 10.29
C ALA A 394 -1.07 12.84 9.79
N GLN A 395 -1.35 12.30 8.62
CA GLN A 395 -0.41 11.47 7.86
C GLN A 395 -0.22 12.07 6.48
N VAL A 396 1.04 12.28 6.09
CA VAL A 396 1.35 12.84 4.76
C VAL A 396 1.65 11.71 3.79
N VAL A 397 1.06 11.77 2.60
CA VAL A 397 1.26 10.79 1.52
C VAL A 397 1.78 11.54 0.28
N PRO A 398 3.07 11.91 0.25
CA PRO A 398 3.62 12.86 -0.70
C PRO A 398 4.11 12.21 -2.00
N SER A 399 3.55 11.06 -2.38
CA SER A 399 3.98 10.32 -3.57
C SER A 399 4.06 11.20 -4.81
N THR A 400 5.20 11.19 -5.48
CA THR A 400 5.43 11.92 -6.73
C THR A 400 5.13 11.08 -7.98
N PHE A 401 4.98 9.77 -7.81
CA PHE A 401 4.63 8.80 -8.85
C PHE A 401 3.18 8.32 -8.66
N PRO A 402 2.45 8.00 -9.76
CA PRO A 402 1.06 7.57 -9.69
C PRO A 402 0.84 6.36 -8.77
N GLU A 403 -0.14 6.48 -7.88
CA GLU A 403 -0.59 5.42 -6.98
C GLU A 403 -1.86 4.77 -7.54
N SER A 404 -1.92 3.45 -7.46
CA SER A 404 -3.11 2.70 -7.91
C SER A 404 -4.34 2.97 -7.05
N PHE A 405 -4.13 3.34 -5.76
CA PHE A 405 -5.21 3.68 -4.82
C PHE A 405 -4.69 4.64 -3.74
N GLY A 406 -4.03 4.16 -2.70
CA GLY A 406 -3.60 4.94 -1.53
C GLY A 406 -4.12 4.35 -0.24
N MET A 407 -3.90 3.05 -0.01
CA MET A 407 -4.35 2.36 1.22
C MET A 407 -3.98 3.11 2.49
N VAL A 408 -2.73 3.58 2.57
CA VAL A 408 -2.22 4.28 3.76
C VAL A 408 -2.98 5.57 4.08
N ALA A 409 -3.52 6.26 3.06
CA ALA A 409 -4.36 7.44 3.26
C ALA A 409 -5.71 7.07 3.88
N VAL A 410 -6.32 5.97 3.42
CA VAL A 410 -7.60 5.47 3.97
C VAL A 410 -7.40 4.92 5.39
N GLU A 411 -6.32 4.20 5.66
CA GLU A 411 -5.97 3.70 6.99
C GLU A 411 -5.77 4.84 7.99
N ALA A 412 -5.09 5.91 7.56
CA ALA A 412 -4.94 7.13 8.35
C ALA A 412 -6.30 7.76 8.66
N ALA A 413 -7.14 7.96 7.63
CA ALA A 413 -8.49 8.51 7.79
C ALA A 413 -9.36 7.63 8.68
N ALA A 414 -9.29 6.30 8.55
CA ALA A 414 -10.00 5.34 9.42
C ALA A 414 -9.59 5.50 10.88
N CYS A 415 -8.33 5.84 11.17
CA CYS A 415 -7.82 6.17 12.50
C CYS A 415 -8.12 7.63 12.93
N GLY A 416 -8.77 8.41 12.07
CA GLY A 416 -9.07 9.83 12.31
C GLY A 416 -7.88 10.76 12.12
N ALA A 417 -6.77 10.32 11.52
CA ALA A 417 -5.71 11.22 11.10
C ALA A 417 -6.06 11.91 9.76
N LEU A 418 -5.73 13.19 9.61
CA LEU A 418 -5.87 13.89 8.34
C LEU A 418 -4.96 13.26 7.28
N PRO A 419 -5.46 12.66 6.19
CA PRO A 419 -4.63 12.07 5.15
C PRO A 419 -4.22 13.14 4.11
N LEU A 420 -3.22 13.97 4.43
CA LEU A 420 -2.73 14.97 3.50
C LEU A 420 -1.98 14.30 2.34
N SER A 421 -2.61 14.20 1.19
CA SER A 421 -2.16 13.42 0.05
C SER A 421 -1.84 14.28 -1.18
N ALA A 422 -0.91 13.82 -2.01
CA ALA A 422 -0.65 14.45 -3.31
C ALA A 422 -1.88 14.32 -4.22
N SER A 423 -2.31 15.42 -4.84
CA SER A 423 -3.53 15.53 -5.66
C SER A 423 -3.38 14.92 -7.05
N HIS A 424 -3.12 13.60 -7.13
CA HIS A 424 -3.07 12.88 -8.41
C HIS A 424 -3.43 11.40 -8.26
N SER A 425 -3.77 10.77 -9.38
CA SER A 425 -4.03 9.33 -9.52
C SER A 425 -5.01 8.79 -8.45
N GLY A 426 -4.79 7.62 -7.91
CA GLY A 426 -5.62 7.01 -6.87
C GLY A 426 -5.69 7.81 -5.57
N LEU A 427 -4.65 8.59 -5.23
CA LEU A 427 -4.66 9.45 -4.05
C LEU A 427 -5.71 10.56 -4.17
N ALA A 428 -5.78 11.25 -5.33
CA ALA A 428 -6.80 12.26 -5.57
C ALA A 428 -8.23 11.67 -5.54
N GLU A 429 -8.39 10.41 -5.92
CA GLU A 429 -9.70 9.74 -5.85
C GLU A 429 -10.10 9.44 -4.40
N VAL A 430 -9.16 8.97 -3.57
CA VAL A 430 -9.39 8.80 -2.14
C VAL A 430 -9.77 10.13 -1.50
N THR A 431 -8.99 11.19 -1.74
CA THR A 431 -9.27 12.52 -1.20
C THR A 431 -10.69 12.98 -1.55
N ARG A 432 -11.08 12.93 -2.82
CA ARG A 432 -12.44 13.31 -3.27
C ARG A 432 -13.56 12.53 -2.61
N THR A 433 -13.34 11.28 -2.18
CA THR A 433 -14.36 10.51 -1.45
C THR A 433 -14.46 10.90 0.03
N LEU A 434 -13.39 11.48 0.59
CA LEU A 434 -13.32 11.90 1.99
C LEU A 434 -13.75 13.37 2.18
N GLU A 435 -13.46 14.25 1.21
CA GLU A 435 -13.79 15.69 1.26
C GLU A 435 -15.25 16.00 1.68
N PRO A 436 -16.28 15.29 1.16
CA PRO A 436 -17.65 15.60 1.53
C PRO A 436 -18.00 15.30 2.99
N ALA A 437 -17.16 14.59 3.71
CA ALA A 437 -17.40 14.25 5.12
C ALA A 437 -16.99 15.35 6.09
N VAL A 438 -16.13 16.27 5.67
CA VAL A 438 -15.56 17.32 6.54
C VAL A 438 -16.07 18.69 6.15
N GLU A 439 -15.88 19.67 7.05
CA GLU A 439 -16.24 21.07 6.79
C GLU A 439 -15.47 21.64 5.59
N ALA A 440 -16.08 22.60 4.89
CA ALA A 440 -15.50 23.25 3.70
C ALA A 440 -14.11 23.87 3.94
N GLU A 441 -13.80 24.29 5.16
CA GLU A 441 -12.48 24.81 5.52
C GLU A 441 -11.43 23.72 5.73
N VAL A 442 -11.84 22.47 6.06
CA VAL A 442 -10.97 21.33 6.26
C VAL A 442 -10.71 20.57 4.95
N ALA A 443 -11.71 20.50 4.08
CA ALA A 443 -11.60 19.76 2.83
C ALA A 443 -10.33 20.08 2.00
N PRO A 444 -9.93 21.37 1.81
CA PRO A 444 -8.70 21.71 1.09
C PRO A 444 -7.41 21.22 1.77
N LEU A 445 -7.46 20.91 3.08
CA LEU A 445 -6.29 20.43 3.83
C LEU A 445 -5.99 18.95 3.58
N LEU A 446 -6.89 18.21 2.92
CA LEU A 446 -6.73 16.78 2.63
C LEU A 446 -5.76 16.52 1.47
N SER A 447 -5.45 17.52 0.66
CA SER A 447 -4.56 17.35 -0.49
C SER A 447 -3.66 18.56 -0.72
N PHE A 448 -2.63 18.33 -1.52
CA PHE A 448 -1.74 19.37 -2.05
C PHE A 448 -1.41 19.08 -3.51
N GLU A 449 -1.14 20.12 -4.28
CA GLU A 449 -0.79 19.97 -5.69
C GLU A 449 0.66 19.50 -5.87
N ARG A 450 0.86 18.53 -6.75
CA ARG A 450 2.19 18.06 -7.14
C ARG A 450 2.85 19.07 -8.09
N GLY A 451 3.79 19.86 -7.56
CA GLY A 451 4.45 20.90 -8.33
C GLY A 451 5.54 21.61 -7.54
N PRO A 452 6.09 22.70 -8.10
CA PRO A 452 7.14 23.50 -7.43
C PRO A 452 6.73 24.06 -6.06
N GLY A 453 5.43 24.28 -5.82
CA GLY A 453 4.90 24.77 -4.54
C GLY A 453 4.50 23.68 -3.54
N ALA A 454 4.81 22.42 -3.82
CA ALA A 454 4.37 21.28 -2.99
C ALA A 454 4.87 21.36 -1.55
N VAL A 455 6.11 21.80 -1.34
CA VAL A 455 6.73 21.92 -0.01
C VAL A 455 5.98 22.93 0.85
N GLU A 456 5.75 24.13 0.31
CA GLU A 456 5.04 25.20 1.00
C GLU A 456 3.57 24.84 1.25
N GLU A 457 2.96 24.10 0.33
CA GLU A 457 1.57 23.68 0.46
C GLU A 457 1.40 22.60 1.53
N ILE A 458 2.31 21.61 1.59
CA ILE A 458 2.37 20.63 2.69
C ILE A 458 2.51 21.35 4.03
N ALA A 459 3.46 22.29 4.14
CA ALA A 459 3.68 23.04 5.37
C ALA A 459 2.46 23.85 5.79
N ARG A 460 1.86 24.61 4.87
CA ARG A 460 0.67 25.42 5.10
C ARG A 460 -0.52 24.58 5.57
N ASN A 461 -0.80 23.47 4.90
CA ASN A 461 -1.94 22.62 5.21
C ASN A 461 -1.75 21.92 6.57
N LEU A 462 -0.54 21.42 6.86
CA LEU A 462 -0.24 20.87 8.19
C LEU A 462 -0.37 21.91 9.30
N THR A 463 0.19 23.11 9.13
CA THR A 463 0.09 24.18 10.12
C THR A 463 -1.36 24.61 10.35
N ALA A 464 -2.14 24.76 9.28
CA ALA A 464 -3.56 25.07 9.38
C ALA A 464 -4.34 23.98 10.13
N TRP A 465 -4.10 22.71 9.84
CA TRP A 465 -4.73 21.59 10.51
C TRP A 465 -4.37 21.51 12.00
N LEU A 466 -3.08 21.61 12.32
CA LEU A 466 -2.60 21.53 13.71
C LEU A 466 -3.05 22.74 14.53
N GLY A 467 -3.26 23.89 13.90
CA GLY A 467 -3.76 25.11 14.52
C GLY A 467 -5.28 25.19 14.70
N LEU A 468 -6.05 24.23 14.15
CA LEU A 468 -7.50 24.20 14.35
C LEU A 468 -7.86 24.02 15.83
N PRO A 469 -8.97 24.63 16.30
CA PRO A 469 -9.54 24.34 17.60
C PRO A 469 -9.74 22.82 17.80
N ALA A 470 -9.41 22.31 18.97
CA ALA A 470 -9.45 20.87 19.27
C ALA A 470 -10.83 20.24 18.95
N GLU A 471 -11.91 20.94 19.30
CA GLU A 471 -13.29 20.46 19.05
C GLU A 471 -13.57 20.26 17.55
N ARG A 472 -13.19 21.23 16.72
CA ARG A 472 -13.36 21.15 15.25
C ARG A 472 -12.49 20.05 14.66
N ARG A 473 -11.27 19.91 15.14
CA ARG A 473 -10.37 18.85 14.70
C ARG A 473 -10.91 17.47 15.07
N GLU A 474 -11.41 17.27 16.29
CA GLU A 474 -12.01 15.98 16.71
C GLU A 474 -13.29 15.67 15.91
N ALA A 475 -14.13 16.65 15.59
CA ALA A 475 -15.30 16.47 14.74
C ALA A 475 -14.89 15.99 13.32
N ALA A 476 -13.88 16.61 12.72
CA ALA A 476 -13.35 16.19 11.42
C ALA A 476 -12.71 14.79 11.47
N ARG A 477 -11.96 14.47 12.53
CA ARG A 477 -11.38 13.13 12.76
C ARG A 477 -12.44 12.04 12.83
N ALA A 478 -13.53 12.28 13.55
CA ALA A 478 -14.66 11.36 13.65
C ALA A 478 -15.35 11.16 12.29
N ALA A 479 -15.56 12.26 11.55
CA ALA A 479 -16.20 12.23 10.23
C ALA A 479 -15.35 11.47 9.19
N LEU A 480 -14.03 11.67 9.17
CA LEU A 480 -13.11 10.93 8.30
C LEU A 480 -13.13 9.43 8.60
N SER A 481 -13.13 9.07 9.88
CA SER A 481 -13.20 7.66 10.30
C SER A 481 -14.52 7.01 9.88
N GLU A 482 -15.65 7.67 10.11
CA GLU A 482 -16.96 7.14 9.74
C GLU A 482 -17.06 6.98 8.22
N ARG A 483 -16.61 7.98 7.46
CA ARG A 483 -16.62 7.90 6.00
C ARG A 483 -15.74 6.78 5.47
N SER A 484 -14.59 6.56 6.07
CA SER A 484 -13.71 5.45 5.71
C SER A 484 -14.36 4.09 5.98
N ARG A 485 -15.08 3.96 7.10
CA ARG A 485 -15.83 2.75 7.45
C ARG A 485 -16.94 2.45 6.45
N GLU A 486 -17.69 3.46 6.03
CA GLU A 486 -18.76 3.32 5.05
C GLU A 486 -18.26 2.83 3.69
N LEU A 487 -17.12 3.39 3.23
CA LEU A 487 -16.67 3.19 1.86
C LEU A 487 -15.71 2.02 1.67
N TYR A 488 -14.90 1.70 2.70
CA TYR A 488 -13.73 0.85 2.56
C TYR A 488 -13.70 -0.35 3.51
N GLY A 489 -14.82 -0.72 4.10
CA GLY A 489 -14.91 -1.95 4.91
C GLY A 489 -14.67 -3.20 4.06
N TRP A 490 -13.89 -4.16 4.57
CA TRP A 490 -13.56 -5.41 3.87
C TRP A 490 -14.78 -6.26 3.51
N GLU A 491 -15.89 -6.14 4.24
CA GLU A 491 -17.13 -6.86 3.93
C GLU A 491 -17.68 -6.45 2.56
N GLY A 492 -17.76 -5.15 2.28
CA GLY A 492 -18.20 -4.64 0.97
C GLY A 492 -17.24 -5.05 -0.16
N VAL A 493 -15.93 -5.04 0.11
CA VAL A 493 -14.92 -5.48 -0.86
C VAL A 493 -15.09 -6.96 -1.20
N ALA A 494 -15.27 -7.82 -0.19
CA ALA A 494 -15.47 -9.25 -0.39
C ALA A 494 -16.75 -9.56 -1.21
N GLN A 495 -17.85 -8.87 -0.90
CA GLN A 495 -19.10 -8.98 -1.65
C GLN A 495 -18.95 -8.49 -3.10
N GLY A 496 -18.19 -7.40 -3.31
CA GLY A 496 -17.87 -6.87 -4.64
C GLY A 496 -17.05 -7.85 -5.49
N VAL A 497 -16.07 -8.51 -4.89
CA VAL A 497 -15.26 -9.55 -5.56
C VAL A 497 -16.12 -10.72 -6.01
N ILE A 498 -17.02 -11.21 -5.15
CA ILE A 498 -17.94 -12.31 -5.50
C ILE A 498 -18.88 -11.88 -6.63
N ALA A 499 -19.46 -10.68 -6.53
CA ALA A 499 -20.35 -10.14 -7.56
C ALA A 499 -19.65 -10.02 -8.91
N ALA A 500 -18.42 -9.47 -8.93
CA ALA A 500 -17.63 -9.34 -10.14
C ALA A 500 -17.28 -10.70 -10.76
N ALA A 501 -16.91 -11.71 -9.93
CA ALA A 501 -16.63 -13.06 -10.41
C ALA A 501 -17.86 -13.70 -11.07
N GLN A 502 -19.05 -13.45 -10.54
CA GLN A 502 -20.33 -13.92 -11.09
C GLN A 502 -20.83 -13.10 -12.30
N GLY A 503 -20.12 -12.06 -12.73
CA GLY A 503 -20.54 -11.17 -13.80
C GLY A 503 -21.68 -10.22 -13.41
N ARG A 504 -22.04 -10.13 -12.12
CA ARG A 504 -23.05 -9.21 -11.60
C ARG A 504 -22.46 -7.82 -11.36
N LEU A 505 -22.32 -7.04 -12.43
CA LEU A 505 -21.59 -5.78 -12.42
C LEU A 505 -22.47 -4.54 -12.17
N GLU A 506 -23.79 -4.66 -12.26
CA GLU A 506 -24.72 -3.51 -12.22
C GLU A 506 -24.68 -2.74 -10.89
N GLY A 507 -24.47 -3.44 -9.77
CA GLY A 507 -24.34 -2.85 -8.43
C GLY A 507 -22.95 -2.33 -8.07
N LEU A 508 -21.95 -2.51 -8.93
CA LEU A 508 -20.58 -2.10 -8.65
C LEU A 508 -20.25 -0.75 -9.32
N PRO A 509 -19.56 0.16 -8.62
CA PRO A 509 -19.27 1.47 -9.16
C PRO A 509 -18.35 1.38 -10.38
N GLN A 510 -18.61 2.23 -11.38
CA GLN A 510 -17.81 2.31 -12.61
C GLN A 510 -16.64 3.27 -12.40
N PRO A 511 -15.46 3.00 -13.01
CA PRO A 511 -14.35 3.94 -13.04
C PRO A 511 -14.55 5.02 -14.14
N ARG A 512 -15.73 5.66 -14.15
CA ARG A 512 -16.09 6.77 -15.06
C ARG A 512 -16.48 7.98 -14.21
N PRO A 513 -16.38 9.23 -14.78
CA PRO A 513 -16.80 10.43 -14.07
C PRO A 513 -18.29 10.41 -13.77
#